data_1f10a555342a1d4277622d907d855835
#
_entry.id   1f10a555342a1d4277622d907d855835
#
_cell.length_a   1.000
_cell.length_b   1.000
_cell.length_c   1.000
_cell.angle_alpha   90.00
_cell.angle_beta   90.00
_cell.angle_gamma   90.00
#
_symmetry.space_group_name_H-M   'P 1'
#
loop_
_entity.id
_entity.type
_entity.pdbx_description
1 polymer ?
#
loop_
_entity_poly.entity_id
_entity_poly.type
_entity_poly.pdbx_seq_one_letter_code
_entity_poly.pdbx_strand_id
1 'polypeptide(L)'
;PESGVDPDQLMESLEAGQALKQNPWTRLLWLASGSDALLFAAGSAYRCDPELAIRICNPSRLERIREPGKEAEISLLCKLVNDGHLYLEDRS
;
A
#
# COMPACT_ATOMS: atom_id res chain seq x y z
N PRO A 1 -10.28 -7.26 16.86
CA PRO A 1 -10.17 -6.61 16.43
C PRO A 1 -10.17 -5.69 15.78
N GLU A 2 -10.42 -5.28 15.60
CA GLU A 2 -10.56 -4.57 15.22
C GLU A 2 -9.78 -3.60 14.96
N SER A 3 -8.85 -3.54 14.78
CA SER A 3 -7.85 -2.55 14.69
C SER A 3 -7.36 -2.31 13.28
N GLY A 4 -7.97 -2.84 12.27
CA GLY A 4 -7.59 -2.59 10.89
C GLY A 4 -8.28 -1.37 10.32
N VAL A 5 -7.87 -0.96 9.12
CA VAL A 5 -8.57 0.07 8.37
C VAL A 5 -9.41 -0.57 7.29
N ASP A 6 -10.53 0.04 6.95
CA ASP A 6 -11.29 -0.39 5.79
C ASP A 6 -11.03 0.60 4.64
N PRO A 7 -11.49 0.29 3.42
CA PRO A 7 -11.22 1.16 2.28
C PRO A 7 -11.69 2.60 2.47
N ASP A 8 -12.84 2.81 3.10
CA ASP A 8 -13.34 4.15 3.33
C ASP A 8 -12.47 4.93 4.30
N GLN A 9 -12.03 4.26 5.36
CA GLN A 9 -11.13 4.89 6.33
C GLN A 9 -9.81 5.26 5.69
N LEU A 10 -9.28 4.37 4.85
CA LEU A 10 -8.03 4.64 4.16
C LEU A 10 -8.17 5.86 3.27
N MET A 11 -9.26 5.93 2.50
CA MET A 11 -9.49 7.06 1.63
C MET A 11 -9.61 8.36 2.42
N GLU A 12 -10.34 8.33 3.53
CA GLU A 12 -10.47 9.51 4.38
C GLU A 12 -9.13 9.97 4.91
N SER A 13 -8.30 9.02 5.33
CA SER A 13 -6.97 9.35 5.85
C SER A 13 -6.10 10.00 4.79
N LEU A 14 -6.13 9.47 3.58
CA LEU A 14 -5.35 10.04 2.49
C LEU A 14 -5.84 11.43 2.12
N GLU A 15 -7.17 11.62 2.11
CA GLU A 15 -7.75 12.92 1.80
C GLU A 15 -7.45 13.94 2.90
N ALA A 16 -7.31 13.46 4.13
CA ALA A 16 -6.99 14.32 5.25
C ALA A 16 -5.51 14.71 5.30
N GLY A 17 -4.71 14.18 4.40
CA GLY A 17 -3.31 14.56 4.30
C GLY A 17 -2.34 13.58 4.90
N GLN A 18 -2.81 12.42 5.34
CA GLN A 18 -1.89 11.41 5.82
C GLN A 18 -1.20 10.73 4.64
N ALA A 19 0.02 10.27 4.87
CA ALA A 19 0.81 9.62 3.84
C ALA A 19 1.03 8.18 4.19
N LEU A 20 1.08 7.34 3.15
CA LEU A 20 1.45 5.95 3.32
C LEU A 20 2.95 5.83 3.41
N LYS A 21 3.42 5.06 4.37
CA LYS A 21 4.84 4.83 4.60
C LYS A 21 5.11 3.34 4.65
N GLN A 22 6.29 2.95 4.22
CA GLN A 22 6.72 1.56 4.36
C GLN A 22 7.14 1.30 5.79
N ASN A 23 6.75 0.14 6.31
CA ASN A 23 7.24 -0.27 7.62
C ASN A 23 8.72 -0.60 7.47
N PRO A 24 9.62 0.04 8.23
CA PRO A 24 11.06 -0.18 8.05
C PRO A 24 11.49 -1.62 8.37
N TRP A 25 10.66 -2.38 9.06
CA TRP A 25 10.96 -3.77 9.39
C TRP A 25 10.52 -4.73 8.31
N THR A 26 9.77 -4.27 7.29
CA THR A 26 9.28 -5.10 6.22
C THR A 26 10.06 -4.82 4.95
N ARG A 27 10.62 -5.88 4.37
CA ARG A 27 11.28 -5.75 3.08
C ARG A 27 10.24 -5.93 1.98
N LEU A 28 10.12 -4.93 1.14
CA LEU A 28 9.18 -4.95 0.02
C LEU A 28 9.94 -5.06 -1.28
N LEU A 29 9.52 -5.98 -2.14
CA LEU A 29 10.07 -6.10 -3.47
C LEU A 29 8.99 -6.67 -4.39
N TRP A 30 9.20 -6.58 -5.68
CA TRP A 30 8.20 -7.06 -6.62
C TRP A 30 8.87 -7.66 -7.84
N LEU A 31 8.11 -8.56 -8.49
CA LEU A 31 8.55 -9.22 -9.72
C LEU A 31 7.43 -9.15 -10.71
N ALA A 32 7.78 -8.99 -11.99
CA ALA A 32 6.80 -9.04 -13.05
C ALA A 32 6.32 -10.49 -13.23
N SER A 33 5.05 -10.66 -13.46
CA SER A 33 4.45 -11.98 -13.67
C SER A 33 3.38 -11.85 -14.75
N GLY A 34 3.76 -12.11 -16.00
CA GLY A 34 2.84 -11.90 -17.10
C GLY A 34 2.49 -10.43 -17.22
N SER A 35 1.22 -10.11 -17.24
CA SER A 35 0.77 -8.72 -17.29
C SER A 35 0.57 -8.12 -15.91
N ASP A 36 0.78 -8.93 -14.84
CA ASP A 36 0.64 -8.48 -13.47
C ASP A 36 2.00 -8.43 -12.80
N ALA A 37 1.99 -8.12 -11.52
CA ALA A 37 3.16 -8.14 -10.68
C ALA A 37 2.85 -8.93 -9.41
N LEU A 38 3.89 -9.52 -8.85
CA LEU A 38 3.82 -10.10 -7.52
C LEU A 38 4.61 -9.23 -6.58
N LEU A 39 3.94 -8.71 -5.58
CA LEU A 39 4.55 -7.90 -4.55
C LEU A 39 4.82 -8.78 -3.34
N PHE A 40 6.06 -8.79 -2.88
CA PHE A 40 6.45 -9.61 -1.73
C PHE A 40 6.69 -8.72 -0.53
N ALA A 41 6.09 -9.11 0.58
CA ALA A 41 6.22 -8.38 1.84
C ALA A 41 6.33 -9.38 2.97
N ALA A 42 7.52 -9.47 3.56
CA ALA A 42 7.76 -10.30 4.75
C ALA A 42 7.23 -11.73 4.63
N GLY A 43 7.47 -12.36 3.48
CA GLY A 43 7.07 -13.75 3.29
C GLY A 43 5.68 -13.94 2.70
N SER A 44 4.94 -12.86 2.52
CA SER A 44 3.64 -12.91 1.86
C SER A 44 3.75 -12.37 0.46
N ALA A 45 2.90 -12.87 -0.43
CA ALA A 45 2.89 -12.42 -1.82
C ALA A 45 1.50 -11.89 -2.17
N TYR A 46 1.46 -10.79 -2.90
CA TYR A 46 0.22 -10.14 -3.30
C TYR A 46 0.27 -9.88 -4.79
N ARG A 47 -0.76 -10.29 -5.50
CA ARG A 47 -0.84 -10.01 -6.93
C ARG A 47 -1.43 -8.61 -7.13
N CYS A 48 -0.81 -7.83 -8.00
CA CYS A 48 -1.30 -6.48 -8.24
C CYS A 48 -0.83 -5.98 -9.60
N ASP A 49 -1.28 -4.77 -9.94
CA ASP A 49 -0.84 -4.09 -11.14
C ASP A 49 0.63 -3.70 -11.00
N PRO A 50 1.45 -3.86 -12.05
CA PRO A 50 2.87 -3.49 -11.96
C PRO A 50 3.10 -2.05 -11.55
N GLU A 51 2.26 -1.13 -12.03
CA GLU A 51 2.43 0.26 -11.68
C GLU A 51 2.23 0.49 -10.19
N LEU A 52 1.26 -0.18 -9.59
CA LEU A 52 1.02 -0.07 -8.16
C LEU A 52 2.20 -0.66 -7.38
N ALA A 53 2.73 -1.79 -7.86
CA ALA A 53 3.88 -2.41 -7.20
C ALA A 53 5.08 -1.46 -7.20
N ILE A 54 5.32 -0.77 -8.30
CA ILE A 54 6.40 0.19 -8.39
C ILE A 54 6.22 1.30 -7.37
N ARG A 55 5.00 1.81 -7.23
CA ARG A 55 4.71 2.88 -6.28
C ARG A 55 4.91 2.43 -4.84
N ILE A 56 4.43 1.22 -4.53
CA ILE A 56 4.52 0.71 -3.17
C ILE A 56 5.97 0.48 -2.77
N CYS A 57 6.79 0.00 -3.70
CA CYS A 57 8.19 -0.30 -3.40
C CYS A 57 9.08 0.94 -3.43
N ASN A 58 8.56 2.09 -3.84
CA ASN A 58 9.32 3.34 -3.88
C ASN A 58 8.75 4.27 -2.81
N PRO A 59 9.50 4.52 -1.72
CA PRO A 59 8.97 5.34 -0.62
C PRO A 59 8.47 6.71 -1.04
N SER A 60 9.17 7.39 -1.96
CA SER A 60 8.74 8.71 -2.41
C SER A 60 7.42 8.67 -3.15
N ARG A 61 7.24 7.66 -3.98
CA ARG A 61 6.00 7.52 -4.74
C ARG A 61 4.85 7.06 -3.86
N LEU A 62 5.16 6.20 -2.89
CA LEU A 62 4.15 5.72 -1.97
C LEU A 62 3.53 6.89 -1.20
N GLU A 63 4.37 7.83 -0.76
CA GLU A 63 3.89 8.99 -0.02
C GLU A 63 3.00 9.90 -0.85
N ARG A 64 3.09 9.80 -2.16
CA ARG A 64 2.31 10.64 -3.05
C ARG A 64 0.97 10.05 -3.43
N ILE A 65 0.70 8.82 -3.02
CA ILE A 65 -0.60 8.22 -3.30
C ILE A 65 -1.66 8.92 -2.46
N ARG A 66 -2.56 9.64 -3.13
CA ARG A 66 -3.62 10.38 -2.48
C ARG A 66 -4.99 9.86 -2.84
N GLU A 67 -5.14 9.46 -4.09
CA GLU A 67 -6.42 9.04 -4.62
C GLU A 67 -6.22 7.77 -5.44
N PRO A 68 -6.17 6.61 -4.77
CA PRO A 68 -6.11 5.36 -5.51
C PRO A 68 -7.31 5.29 -6.44
N GLY A 69 -7.04 5.12 -7.72
CA GLY A 69 -8.07 5.25 -8.71
C GLY A 69 -8.95 4.04 -8.91
N LYS A 70 -8.51 2.90 -8.40
CA LYS A 70 -9.23 1.65 -8.60
C LYS A 70 -9.49 0.98 -7.28
N GLU A 71 -10.63 0.30 -7.23
CA GLU A 71 -11.02 -0.42 -6.02
C GLU A 71 -9.99 -1.47 -5.64
N ALA A 72 -9.41 -2.14 -6.64
CA ALA A 72 -8.38 -3.14 -6.37
C ALA A 72 -7.14 -2.54 -5.72
N GLU A 73 -6.79 -1.30 -6.10
CA GLU A 73 -5.65 -0.62 -5.49
C GLU A 73 -5.92 -0.29 -4.03
N ILE A 74 -7.10 0.22 -3.77
CA ILE A 74 -7.50 0.56 -2.39
C ILE A 74 -7.51 -0.69 -1.53
N SER A 75 -8.05 -1.77 -2.07
CA SER A 75 -8.14 -3.03 -1.37
C SER A 75 -6.75 -3.57 -0.98
N LEU A 76 -5.82 -3.52 -1.92
CA LEU A 76 -4.47 -3.98 -1.66
C LEU A 76 -3.77 -3.11 -0.63
N LEU A 77 -3.90 -1.79 -0.75
CA LEU A 77 -3.28 -0.89 0.21
C LEU A 77 -3.82 -1.13 1.62
N CYS A 78 -5.14 -1.34 1.73
CA CYS A 78 -5.74 -1.67 3.03
C CYS A 78 -5.16 -2.96 3.60
N LYS A 79 -5.02 -3.97 2.74
CA LYS A 79 -4.51 -5.24 3.18
C LYS A 79 -3.07 -5.10 3.68
N LEU A 80 -2.25 -4.34 2.98
CA LEU A 80 -0.87 -4.12 3.39
C LEU A 80 -0.79 -3.37 4.71
N VAL A 81 -1.66 -2.39 4.91
CA VAL A 81 -1.71 -1.66 6.18
C VAL A 81 -2.14 -2.59 7.30
N ASN A 82 -3.18 -3.37 7.07
CA ASN A 82 -3.70 -4.28 8.10
C ASN A 82 -2.72 -5.40 8.44
N ASP A 83 -1.92 -5.81 7.45
CA ASP A 83 -0.90 -6.83 7.67
C ASP A 83 0.39 -6.27 8.27
N GLY A 84 0.45 -4.96 8.48
CA GLY A 84 1.59 -4.33 9.14
C GLY A 84 2.76 -3.97 8.23
N HIS A 85 2.57 -4.04 6.91
CA HIS A 85 3.66 -3.74 5.97
C HIS A 85 3.72 -2.26 5.60
N LEU A 86 2.60 -1.57 5.71
CA LEU A 86 2.51 -0.13 5.48
C LEU A 86 1.84 0.50 6.69
N TYR A 87 2.04 1.80 6.86
CA TYR A 87 1.32 2.53 7.90
C TYR A 87 1.02 3.94 7.40
N LEU A 88 0.10 4.58 8.09
CA LEU A 88 -0.30 5.95 7.79
C LEU A 88 0.35 6.89 8.77
N GLU A 89 0.88 8.00 8.26
CA GLU A 89 1.56 8.98 9.08
C GLU A 89 1.11 10.37 8.69
N ASP A 90 0.88 11.22 9.68
CA ASP A 90 0.50 12.60 9.40
C ASP A 90 1.63 13.31 8.68
N ARG A 91 1.27 14.10 7.69
CA ARG A 91 2.21 15.00 7.04
C ARG A 91 2.25 16.28 7.82
N SER A 92 3.40 16.70 8.18
CA SER A 92 3.50 17.95 8.91
C SER A 92 4.35 18.94 8.18
#